data_a87810ee2e667ca4ffeb154c9c5291e5
#
_entry.id   a87810ee2e667ca4ffeb154c9c5291e5
#
_cell.length_a   1.000
_cell.length_b   1.000
_cell.length_c   1.000
_cell.angle_alpha   90.00
_cell.angle_beta   90.00
_cell.angle_gamma   90.00
#
_symmetry.space_group_name_H-M   'P 1'
#
loop_
_entity.id
_entity.type
_entity.pdbx_description
1 polymer ?
#
loop_
_entity_poly.entity_id
_entity_poly.type
_entity_poly.pdbx_seq_one_letter_code
_entity_poly.pdbx_strand_id
1 'polypeptide(L)'
;MKNLFKIIPAIALAGFLLTAFTTMNSKAVKCLIQMTNYTGEGAYVVVSLLNPSGEYEETLYVQGKDSEWYSEIPEWWKFYGKYRPNIDAISGATISGGERTVTVLQIPEDKINKGYSLRFETSVEDQKYYADDIQFELTA
;
A
#
# COMPACT_ATOMS: atom_id res chain seq x y z
N MET A 1 -49.62 -12.76 57.21
CA MET A 1 -49.02 -11.78 56.28
C MET A 1 -47.96 -12.51 55.45
N LYS A 2 -48.25 -12.78 54.20
CA LYS A 2 -47.36 -13.53 53.34
C LYS A 2 -46.69 -12.58 52.35
N ASN A 3 -45.40 -12.31 52.58
CA ASN A 3 -44.60 -11.51 51.62
C ASN A 3 -44.17 -12.40 50.48
N LEU A 4 -44.76 -12.14 49.32
CA LEU A 4 -44.43 -12.82 48.08
C LEU A 4 -43.23 -12.09 47.47
N PHE A 5 -42.03 -12.65 47.62
CA PHE A 5 -40.84 -12.18 46.90
C PHE A 5 -40.97 -12.57 45.44
N LYS A 6 -41.22 -11.62 44.57
CA LYS A 6 -41.12 -11.81 43.10
C LYS A 6 -39.67 -11.80 42.71
N ILE A 7 -39.12 -12.96 42.43
CA ILE A 7 -37.81 -13.11 41.82
C ILE A 7 -37.98 -12.82 40.30
N ILE A 8 -37.43 -11.71 39.86
CA ILE A 8 -37.33 -11.41 38.40
C ILE A 8 -36.06 -12.08 37.93
N PRO A 9 -36.11 -13.03 36.98
CA PRO A 9 -34.89 -13.53 36.36
C PRO A 9 -34.31 -12.48 35.46
N ALA A 10 -33.13 -11.97 35.80
CA ALA A 10 -32.33 -11.14 34.93
C ALA A 10 -31.83 -12.00 33.76
N ILE A 11 -32.47 -11.87 32.62
CA ILE A 11 -31.97 -12.42 31.36
C ILE A 11 -30.76 -11.57 30.96
N ALA A 12 -29.56 -12.08 31.23
CA ALA A 12 -28.32 -11.53 30.69
C ALA A 12 -28.32 -11.81 29.19
N LEU A 13 -28.67 -10.77 28.41
CA LEU A 13 -28.50 -10.77 26.95
C LEU A 13 -27.01 -10.63 26.66
N ALA A 14 -26.30 -11.75 26.61
CA ALA A 14 -24.93 -11.79 26.10
C ALA A 14 -24.96 -11.49 24.60
N GLY A 15 -24.80 -10.23 24.24
CA GLY A 15 -24.60 -9.81 22.87
C GLY A 15 -23.29 -10.39 22.37
N PHE A 16 -23.35 -11.46 21.61
CA PHE A 16 -22.21 -12.01 20.87
C PHE A 16 -21.91 -11.02 19.72
N LEU A 17 -20.99 -10.10 19.97
CA LEU A 17 -20.40 -9.29 18.91
C LEU A 17 -19.56 -10.23 18.03
N LEU A 18 -20.19 -10.78 16.99
CA LEU A 18 -19.49 -11.38 15.87
C LEU A 18 -18.75 -10.25 15.15
N THR A 19 -17.50 -9.97 15.56
CA THR A 19 -16.57 -9.21 14.73
C THR A 19 -16.26 -10.08 13.53
N ALA A 20 -16.95 -9.82 12.43
CA ALA A 20 -16.59 -10.39 11.14
C ALA A 20 -15.20 -9.85 10.78
N PHE A 21 -14.16 -10.66 11.01
CA PHE A 21 -12.87 -10.43 10.39
C PHE A 21 -13.06 -10.62 8.90
N THR A 22 -13.25 -9.53 8.17
CA THR A 22 -13.13 -9.54 6.72
C THR A 22 -11.67 -9.79 6.41
N THR A 23 -11.31 -11.03 6.11
CA THR A 23 -10.03 -11.35 5.47
C THR A 23 -10.05 -10.65 4.12
N MET A 24 -9.29 -9.56 4.00
CA MET A 24 -9.12 -8.90 2.71
C MET A 24 -8.33 -9.86 1.83
N ASN A 25 -8.99 -10.44 0.83
CA ASN A 25 -8.34 -11.28 -0.15
C ASN A 25 -7.45 -10.40 -1.03
N SER A 26 -6.20 -10.80 -1.21
CA SER A 26 -5.27 -10.16 -2.13
C SER A 26 -4.83 -11.14 -3.20
N LYS A 27 -4.64 -10.62 -4.41
CA LYS A 27 -4.08 -11.34 -5.55
C LYS A 27 -2.60 -11.03 -5.64
N ALA A 28 -1.76 -12.05 -5.58
CA ALA A 28 -0.32 -11.91 -5.80
C ALA A 28 -0.03 -11.73 -7.29
N VAL A 29 0.50 -10.58 -7.68
CA VAL A 29 0.82 -10.23 -9.07
C VAL A 29 2.32 -10.00 -9.20
N LYS A 30 2.97 -10.73 -10.11
CA LYS A 30 4.38 -10.48 -10.45
C LYS A 30 4.49 -9.17 -11.24
N CYS A 31 5.30 -8.26 -10.74
CA CYS A 31 5.62 -6.99 -11.38
C CYS A 31 7.10 -6.98 -11.80
N LEU A 32 7.36 -6.80 -13.08
CA LEU A 32 8.69 -6.56 -13.60
C LEU A 32 8.90 -5.05 -13.72
N ILE A 33 9.89 -4.51 -12.99
CA ILE A 33 10.32 -3.13 -13.10
C ILE A 33 11.63 -3.12 -13.91
N GLN A 34 11.61 -2.48 -15.06
CA GLN A 34 12.76 -2.32 -15.97
C GLN A 34 13.12 -0.84 -16.03
N MET A 35 14.32 -0.49 -15.57
CA MET A 35 14.82 0.88 -15.67
C MET A 35 15.35 1.16 -17.07
N THR A 36 15.14 2.38 -17.56
CA THR A 36 15.85 2.91 -18.73
C THR A 36 17.33 3.03 -18.43
N ASN A 37 18.17 3.10 -19.46
CA ASN A 37 19.57 3.39 -19.28
C ASN A 37 19.74 4.84 -18.80
N TYR A 38 20.24 5.02 -17.59
CA TYR A 38 20.67 6.29 -17.04
C TYR A 38 21.99 6.08 -16.30
N THR A 39 22.71 7.15 -16.02
CA THR A 39 23.92 7.15 -15.21
C THR A 39 23.65 7.83 -13.87
N GLY A 40 24.21 7.31 -12.80
CA GLY A 40 24.03 7.85 -11.45
C GLY A 40 23.70 6.79 -10.43
N GLU A 41 23.21 7.22 -9.30
CA GLU A 41 22.86 6.36 -8.17
C GLU A 41 21.65 5.47 -8.46
N GLY A 42 21.43 4.46 -7.62
CA GLY A 42 20.29 3.57 -7.77
C GLY A 42 18.96 4.29 -7.57
N ALA A 43 17.99 3.99 -8.44
CA ALA A 43 16.66 4.58 -8.37
C ALA A 43 15.86 4.04 -7.19
N TYR A 44 15.09 4.94 -6.59
CA TYR A 44 13.94 4.63 -5.75
C TYR A 44 12.70 4.55 -6.63
N VAL A 45 11.91 3.51 -6.43
CA VAL A 45 10.62 3.34 -7.11
C VAL A 45 9.56 3.01 -6.07
N VAL A 46 8.48 3.79 -6.03
CA VAL A 46 7.34 3.51 -5.16
C VAL A 46 6.15 3.11 -6.01
N VAL A 47 5.53 1.99 -5.65
CA VAL A 47 4.27 1.54 -6.25
C VAL A 47 3.14 1.79 -5.26
N SER A 48 2.23 2.68 -5.62
CA SER A 48 1.08 3.06 -4.82
C SER A 48 -0.23 2.65 -5.48
N LEU A 49 -1.21 2.28 -4.66
CA LEU A 49 -2.60 2.15 -5.05
C LEU A 49 -3.28 3.50 -4.87
N LEU A 50 -3.94 3.99 -5.92
CA LEU A 50 -4.78 5.19 -5.89
C LEU A 50 -6.25 4.80 -5.97
N ASN A 51 -7.10 5.52 -5.22
CA ASN A 51 -8.54 5.35 -5.30
C ASN A 51 -9.13 5.94 -6.62
N PRO A 52 -10.41 5.73 -6.92
CA PRO A 52 -11.05 6.27 -8.14
C PRO A 52 -11.03 7.79 -8.26
N SER A 53 -10.81 8.52 -7.15
CA SER A 53 -10.61 9.98 -7.14
C SER A 53 -9.16 10.39 -7.41
N GLY A 54 -8.24 9.43 -7.60
CA GLY A 54 -6.82 9.68 -7.82
C GLY A 54 -6.03 9.97 -6.55
N GLU A 55 -6.61 9.72 -5.37
CA GLU A 55 -5.96 9.93 -4.08
C GLU A 55 -5.21 8.67 -3.65
N TYR A 56 -4.11 8.85 -2.94
CA TYR A 56 -3.34 7.75 -2.37
C TYR A 56 -4.18 6.94 -1.37
N GLU A 57 -4.10 5.62 -1.49
CA GLU A 57 -4.75 4.70 -0.56
C GLU A 57 -3.74 3.79 0.16
N GLU A 58 -2.81 3.20 -0.57
CA GLU A 58 -1.88 2.22 0.01
C GLU A 58 -0.55 2.19 -0.74
N THR A 59 0.55 1.91 -0.01
CA THR A 59 1.84 1.57 -0.61
C THR A 59 1.91 0.05 -0.83
N LEU A 60 2.12 -0.36 -2.07
CA LEU A 60 2.22 -1.79 -2.42
C LEU A 60 3.67 -2.28 -2.47
N TYR A 61 4.62 -1.40 -2.82
CA TYR A 61 6.03 -1.75 -2.89
C TYR A 61 6.92 -0.51 -2.85
N VAL A 62 8.10 -0.65 -2.25
CA VAL A 62 9.15 0.36 -2.25
C VAL A 62 10.48 -0.27 -2.69
N GLN A 63 11.01 0.18 -3.82
CA GLN A 63 12.37 -0.11 -4.25
C GLN A 63 13.29 0.95 -3.65
N GLY A 64 14.16 0.55 -2.72
CA GLY A 64 15.00 1.44 -1.92
C GLY A 64 14.72 1.27 -0.43
N LYS A 65 15.74 0.84 0.34
CA LYS A 65 15.60 0.52 1.78
C LYS A 65 16.00 1.66 2.70
N ASP A 66 16.78 2.62 2.18
CA ASP A 66 17.29 3.70 3.02
C ASP A 66 16.23 4.81 3.15
N SER A 67 15.65 4.86 4.33
CA SER A 67 14.58 5.82 4.64
C SER A 67 15.06 7.29 4.70
N GLU A 68 16.36 7.53 4.72
CA GLU A 68 16.93 8.89 4.66
C GLU A 68 16.53 9.58 3.35
N TRP A 69 16.40 8.82 2.25
CA TRP A 69 16.07 9.33 0.92
C TRP A 69 14.58 9.36 0.58
N TYR A 70 13.72 8.90 1.47
CA TYR A 70 12.26 8.82 1.17
C TYR A 70 11.61 10.20 0.97
N SER A 71 12.17 11.25 1.54
CA SER A 71 11.72 12.63 1.31
C SER A 71 11.94 13.12 -0.14
N GLU A 72 12.82 12.43 -0.90
CA GLU A 72 13.06 12.70 -2.31
C GLU A 72 11.95 12.16 -3.24
N ILE A 73 10.94 11.52 -2.66
CA ILE A 73 9.73 11.05 -3.34
C ILE A 73 8.54 11.83 -2.76
N PRO A 74 8.37 13.11 -3.10
CA PRO A 74 7.54 14.04 -2.33
C PRO A 74 6.05 13.74 -2.39
N GLU A 75 5.51 13.18 -3.47
CA GLU A 75 4.09 12.85 -3.53
C GLU A 75 3.75 11.68 -2.58
N TRP A 76 4.54 10.62 -2.61
CA TRP A 76 4.39 9.51 -1.67
C TRP A 76 4.74 9.91 -0.23
N TRP A 77 5.79 10.74 -0.05
CA TRP A 77 6.22 11.19 1.27
C TRP A 77 5.14 11.93 2.05
N LYS A 78 4.24 12.64 1.39
CA LYS A 78 3.09 13.31 2.03
C LYS A 78 2.23 12.33 2.84
N PHE A 79 2.14 11.09 2.42
CA PHE A 79 1.37 10.04 3.07
C PHE A 79 2.25 9.20 4.00
N TYR A 80 3.35 8.67 3.51
CA TYR A 80 4.25 7.84 4.29
C TYR A 80 4.89 8.62 5.44
N GLY A 81 5.41 9.81 5.21
CA GLY A 81 6.04 10.65 6.23
C GLY A 81 5.10 11.00 7.38
N LYS A 82 3.79 11.08 7.11
CA LYS A 82 2.76 11.37 8.11
C LYS A 82 2.45 10.18 9.02
N TYR A 83 2.38 8.98 8.48
CA TYR A 83 1.94 7.78 9.19
C TYR A 83 3.07 6.79 9.48
N ARG A 84 4.11 6.79 8.66
CA ARG A 84 5.30 5.90 8.73
C ARG A 84 4.95 4.43 9.04
N PRO A 85 4.05 3.81 8.27
CA PRO A 85 3.75 2.41 8.47
C PRO A 85 5.00 1.56 8.25
N ASN A 86 5.06 0.38 8.87
CA ASN A 86 6.15 -0.54 8.61
C ASN A 86 6.05 -1.08 7.18
N ILE A 87 7.08 -0.83 6.37
CA ILE A 87 7.18 -1.27 4.97
C ILE A 87 8.31 -2.29 4.74
N ASP A 88 8.94 -2.82 5.77
CA ASP A 88 10.09 -3.73 5.64
C ASP A 88 9.74 -4.96 4.78
N ALA A 89 8.52 -5.47 4.90
CA ALA A 89 8.07 -6.63 4.13
C ALA A 89 7.83 -6.34 2.64
N ILE A 90 7.71 -5.07 2.25
CA ILE A 90 7.41 -4.64 0.87
C ILE A 90 8.53 -3.79 0.27
N SER A 91 9.69 -3.70 0.92
CA SER A 91 10.81 -2.91 0.42
C SER A 91 11.95 -3.78 -0.12
N GLY A 92 12.63 -3.26 -1.15
CA GLY A 92 13.80 -3.85 -1.80
C GLY A 92 14.97 -2.88 -1.91
N ALA A 93 16.13 -3.35 -2.40
CA ALA A 93 17.27 -2.46 -2.68
C ALA A 93 16.99 -1.56 -3.89
N THR A 94 17.66 -0.40 -3.99
CA THR A 94 17.63 0.47 -5.18
C THR A 94 18.01 -0.29 -6.45
N ILE A 95 17.64 0.24 -7.60
CA ILE A 95 17.86 -0.37 -8.92
C ILE A 95 18.60 0.62 -9.84
N SER A 96 19.68 0.17 -10.47
CA SER A 96 20.52 1.00 -11.34
C SER A 96 19.94 1.15 -12.75
N GLY A 97 20.47 2.13 -13.50
CA GLY A 97 20.11 2.33 -14.91
C GLY A 97 20.32 1.07 -15.75
N GLY A 98 19.34 0.72 -16.58
CA GLY A 98 19.36 -0.47 -17.42
C GLY A 98 19.09 -1.80 -16.71
N GLU A 99 19.04 -1.80 -15.39
CA GLU A 99 18.72 -3.01 -14.62
C GLU A 99 17.22 -3.27 -14.56
N ARG A 100 16.88 -4.47 -14.10
CA ARG A 100 15.51 -4.91 -13.89
C ARG A 100 15.38 -5.70 -12.60
N THR A 101 14.23 -5.59 -11.98
CA THR A 101 13.86 -6.40 -10.80
C THR A 101 12.47 -6.98 -10.98
N VAL A 102 12.21 -8.08 -10.29
CA VAL A 102 10.88 -8.68 -10.22
C VAL A 102 10.45 -8.66 -8.77
N THR A 103 9.29 -8.09 -8.52
CA THR A 103 8.65 -8.11 -7.21
C THR A 103 7.25 -8.71 -7.30
N VAL A 104 6.65 -8.99 -6.14
CA VAL A 104 5.27 -9.46 -6.05
C VAL A 104 4.44 -8.40 -5.34
N LEU A 105 3.48 -7.85 -6.06
CA LEU A 105 2.51 -6.93 -5.50
C LEU A 105 1.33 -7.71 -4.94
N GLN A 106 0.90 -7.37 -3.73
CA GLN A 106 -0.33 -7.90 -3.14
C GLN A 106 -1.48 -6.94 -3.46
N ILE A 107 -2.26 -7.25 -4.47
CA ILE A 107 -3.34 -6.39 -4.95
C ILE A 107 -4.64 -6.78 -4.24
N PRO A 108 -5.32 -5.87 -3.52
CA PRO A 108 -6.63 -6.16 -2.95
C PRO A 108 -7.64 -6.52 -4.07
N GLU A 109 -8.24 -7.71 -4.01
CA GLU A 109 -9.11 -8.21 -5.08
C GLU A 109 -10.36 -7.34 -5.27
N ASP A 110 -10.88 -6.77 -4.19
CA ASP A 110 -12.04 -5.88 -4.19
C ASP A 110 -11.80 -4.54 -4.90
N LYS A 111 -10.56 -4.20 -5.23
CA LYS A 111 -10.17 -2.98 -5.94
C LYS A 111 -10.05 -3.16 -7.45
N ILE A 112 -9.91 -4.41 -7.92
CA ILE A 112 -9.75 -4.72 -9.35
C ILE A 112 -11.06 -4.41 -10.10
N ASN A 113 -10.97 -3.74 -11.25
CA ASN A 113 -12.12 -3.28 -12.07
C ASN A 113 -13.08 -2.32 -11.30
N LYS A 114 -12.54 -1.53 -10.38
CA LYS A 114 -13.31 -0.58 -9.55
C LYS A 114 -12.84 0.87 -9.70
N GLY A 115 -12.10 1.17 -10.77
CA GLY A 115 -11.56 2.50 -11.03
C GLY A 115 -10.31 2.86 -10.22
N TYR A 116 -9.75 1.91 -9.49
CA TYR A 116 -8.45 2.08 -8.83
C TYR A 116 -7.32 2.06 -9.84
N SER A 117 -6.20 2.70 -9.53
CA SER A 117 -5.01 2.72 -10.39
C SER A 117 -3.74 2.39 -9.60
N LEU A 118 -2.76 1.85 -10.30
CA LEU A 118 -1.38 1.76 -9.82
C LEU A 118 -0.62 2.97 -10.34
N ARG A 119 0.16 3.59 -9.45
CA ARG A 119 1.08 4.68 -9.77
C ARG A 119 2.49 4.28 -9.37
N PHE A 120 3.43 4.48 -10.28
CA PHE A 120 4.86 4.30 -10.06
C PHE A 120 5.51 5.67 -10.01
N GLU A 121 6.05 6.01 -8.85
CA GLU A 121 6.86 7.20 -8.64
C GLU A 121 8.33 6.79 -8.68
N THR A 122 9.16 7.56 -9.38
CA THR A 122 10.59 7.28 -9.48
C THR A 122 11.42 8.49 -9.11
N SER A 123 12.49 8.25 -8.37
CA SER A 123 13.48 9.25 -7.96
C SER A 123 14.88 8.69 -8.03
N VAL A 124 15.83 9.48 -8.54
CA VAL A 124 17.25 9.20 -8.52
C VAL A 124 17.94 10.43 -7.94
N GLU A 125 18.91 10.25 -7.05
CA GLU A 125 19.67 11.33 -6.44
C GLU A 125 20.23 12.30 -7.50
N ASP A 126 20.11 13.60 -7.25
CA ASP A 126 20.53 14.69 -8.16
C ASP A 126 19.90 14.66 -9.56
N GLN A 127 18.80 13.93 -9.75
CA GLN A 127 18.08 13.85 -11.01
C GLN A 127 16.61 14.25 -10.85
N LYS A 128 15.90 14.29 -11.99
CA LYS A 128 14.48 14.64 -12.01
C LYS A 128 13.65 13.56 -11.32
N TYR A 129 12.79 13.99 -10.39
CA TYR A 129 11.72 13.18 -9.82
C TYR A 129 10.52 13.08 -10.78
N TYR A 130 9.91 11.90 -10.85
CA TYR A 130 8.72 11.63 -11.64
C TYR A 130 7.61 11.10 -10.73
N ALA A 131 6.58 11.93 -10.52
CA ALA A 131 5.46 11.61 -9.63
C ALA A 131 4.51 10.53 -10.21
N ASP A 132 4.42 10.48 -11.52
CA ASP A 132 3.52 9.62 -12.29
C ASP A 132 4.27 9.01 -13.50
N ASP A 133 5.46 8.47 -13.26
CA ASP A 133 6.32 7.91 -14.30
C ASP A 133 5.57 6.83 -15.10
N ILE A 134 4.83 5.99 -14.38
CA ILE A 134 3.84 5.07 -14.95
C ILE A 134 2.58 5.12 -14.08
N GLN A 135 1.42 5.26 -14.71
CA GLN A 135 0.13 5.13 -14.04
C GLN A 135 -0.88 4.46 -14.98
N PHE A 136 -1.62 3.50 -14.47
CA PHE A 136 -2.66 2.80 -15.21
C PHE A 136 -3.77 2.29 -14.30
N GLU A 137 -4.97 2.14 -14.87
CA GLU A 137 -6.12 1.58 -14.15
C GLU A 137 -5.90 0.10 -13.85
N LEU A 138 -6.32 -0.30 -12.65
CA LEU A 138 -6.24 -1.68 -12.17
C LEU A 138 -7.39 -2.51 -12.72
N THR A 139 -7.14 -3.17 -13.85
CA THR A 139 -8.09 -4.07 -14.52
C THR A 139 -7.59 -5.51 -14.52
N ALA A 140 -8.53 -6.49 -14.61
CA ALA A 140 -8.21 -7.91 -14.72
C ALA A 140 -7.99 -8.33 -16.16
#